data_f498ffde2ad2cb47ea0b1e682e1edf86
#
_entry.id   f498ffde2ad2cb47ea0b1e682e1edf86
#
_cell.length_a   1.000
_cell.length_b   1.000
_cell.length_c   1.000
_cell.angle_alpha   90.00
_cell.angle_beta   90.00
_cell.angle_gamma   90.00
#
_symmetry.space_group_name_H-M   'P 1'
#
loop_
_entity.id
_entity.type
_entity.pdbx_description
1 polymer ?
#
loop_
_entity_poly.entity_id
_entity_poly.type
_entity_poly.pdbx_seq_one_letter_code
_entity_poly.pdbx_strand_id
1 'polypeptide(L)'
;MSEPTLSVIVPAWNEEKYIARAIESLKRAATVYERERGATAEIIVVDNNSTDRTAAIARECGARVVFEPVNNIGKARNSGAKAARGKYLAFCDADNQVTENLLVLIHDHLENPKIVGGGTWIEPERRNLKISFFYFIWHLYVAFSRVGVGMMHCRKADFESLGGFDESIYAAEDVQLAYDLKRIGKPRGQKFELVRDGWIITSTRKIDQTPLWVMLKKLVGFGFGLQKKIRSKTYCEHWYDKAAR
;
A
#
# COMPACT_ATOMS: atom_id res chain seq x y z
N MET A 1 -20.37 -17.46 -8.28
CA MET A 1 -19.87 -16.47 -7.31
C MET A 1 -19.98 -15.11 -7.98
N SER A 2 -20.54 -14.11 -7.31
CA SER A 2 -20.60 -12.72 -7.82
C SER A 2 -19.18 -12.18 -8.02
N GLU A 3 -19.00 -11.30 -9.00
CA GLU A 3 -17.72 -10.61 -9.16
C GLU A 3 -17.39 -9.78 -7.91
N PRO A 4 -16.13 -9.74 -7.48
CA PRO A 4 -15.73 -8.96 -6.32
C PRO A 4 -15.91 -7.46 -6.60
N THR A 5 -16.32 -6.70 -5.60
CA THR A 5 -16.43 -5.24 -5.69
C THR A 5 -15.08 -4.57 -5.42
N LEU A 6 -14.27 -5.15 -4.53
CA LEU A 6 -12.97 -4.62 -4.11
C LEU A 6 -11.88 -5.66 -4.37
N SER A 7 -10.77 -5.24 -4.97
CA SER A 7 -9.56 -6.05 -5.10
C SER A 7 -8.45 -5.47 -4.22
N VAL A 8 -7.97 -6.27 -3.28
CA VAL A 8 -6.82 -5.92 -2.43
C VAL A 8 -5.58 -6.53 -3.05
N ILE A 9 -4.63 -5.69 -3.46
CA ILE A 9 -3.37 -6.06 -4.10
C ILE A 9 -2.26 -5.99 -3.07
N VAL A 10 -1.53 -7.10 -2.91
CA VAL A 10 -0.46 -7.27 -1.93
C VAL A 10 0.84 -7.59 -2.66
N PRO A 11 1.68 -6.60 -2.99
CA PRO A 11 3.01 -6.86 -3.55
C PRO A 11 3.88 -7.52 -2.49
N ALA A 12 4.53 -8.64 -2.82
CA ALA A 12 5.34 -9.39 -1.88
C ALA A 12 6.67 -9.83 -2.52
N TRP A 13 7.78 -9.61 -1.83
CA TRP A 13 9.10 -10.10 -2.20
C TRP A 13 9.87 -10.53 -0.96
N ASN A 14 10.07 -11.85 -0.79
CA ASN A 14 10.73 -12.45 0.37
C ASN A 14 10.08 -12.05 1.70
N GLU A 15 8.78 -12.27 1.82
CA GLU A 15 7.94 -11.90 2.98
C GLU A 15 7.37 -13.13 3.70
N GLU A 16 8.04 -14.30 3.63
CA GLU A 16 7.53 -15.56 4.22
C GLU A 16 7.17 -15.44 5.71
N LYS A 17 7.86 -14.54 6.46
CA LYS A 17 7.61 -14.31 7.89
C LYS A 17 6.36 -13.48 8.19
N TYR A 18 5.85 -12.74 7.21
CA TYR A 18 4.82 -11.72 7.42
C TYR A 18 3.55 -11.96 6.61
N ILE A 19 3.67 -12.56 5.42
CA ILE A 19 2.58 -12.66 4.45
C ILE A 19 1.35 -13.38 5.00
N ALA A 20 1.50 -14.42 5.81
CA ALA A 20 0.38 -15.16 6.39
C ALA A 20 -0.50 -14.25 7.25
N ARG A 21 0.10 -13.52 8.20
CA ARG A 21 -0.64 -12.63 9.11
C ARG A 21 -1.30 -11.45 8.37
N ALA A 22 -0.67 -10.96 7.29
CA ALA A 22 -1.25 -9.93 6.45
C ALA A 22 -2.52 -10.45 5.76
N ILE A 23 -2.45 -11.62 5.11
CA ILE A 23 -3.60 -12.26 4.44
C ILE A 23 -4.71 -12.57 5.43
N GLU A 24 -4.40 -13.10 6.62
CA GLU A 24 -5.38 -13.41 7.65
C GLU A 24 -6.12 -12.16 8.14
N SER A 25 -5.42 -11.04 8.33
CA SER A 25 -6.06 -9.77 8.71
C SER A 25 -7.00 -9.26 7.60
N LEU A 26 -6.58 -9.36 6.34
CA LEU A 26 -7.40 -9.00 5.18
C LEU A 26 -8.63 -9.90 5.03
N LYS A 27 -8.51 -11.20 5.33
CA LYS A 27 -9.66 -12.15 5.31
C LYS A 27 -10.69 -11.80 6.39
N ARG A 28 -10.24 -11.46 7.61
CA ARG A 28 -11.16 -10.98 8.65
C ARG A 28 -11.88 -9.71 8.21
N ALA A 29 -11.15 -8.75 7.67
CA ALA A 29 -11.75 -7.53 7.13
C ALA A 29 -12.72 -7.80 5.96
N ALA A 30 -12.41 -8.76 5.08
CA ALA A 30 -13.30 -9.18 3.99
C ALA A 30 -14.59 -9.82 4.50
N THR A 31 -14.52 -10.61 5.58
CA THR A 31 -15.72 -11.19 6.23
C THR A 31 -16.63 -10.09 6.81
N VAL A 32 -16.05 -9.09 7.47
CA VAL A 32 -16.82 -7.94 7.98
C VAL A 32 -17.41 -7.13 6.82
N TYR A 33 -16.63 -6.93 5.76
CA TYR A 33 -17.08 -6.22 4.56
C TYR A 33 -18.27 -6.90 3.88
N GLU A 34 -18.23 -8.22 3.70
CA GLU A 34 -19.32 -8.99 3.13
C GLU A 34 -20.59 -8.90 3.99
N ARG A 35 -20.44 -9.04 5.31
CA ARG A 35 -21.56 -8.94 6.26
C ARG A 35 -22.23 -7.56 6.22
N GLU A 36 -21.44 -6.48 6.15
CA GLU A 36 -21.95 -5.12 6.31
C GLU A 36 -22.37 -4.45 5.00
N ARG A 37 -21.85 -4.88 3.87
CA ARG A 37 -22.14 -4.27 2.55
C ARG A 37 -22.76 -5.25 1.55
N GLY A 38 -22.84 -6.55 1.87
CA GLY A 38 -23.29 -7.56 0.92
C GLY A 38 -22.38 -7.66 -0.33
N ALA A 39 -21.14 -7.17 -0.23
CA ALA A 39 -20.19 -7.08 -1.32
C ALA A 39 -18.92 -7.86 -0.98
N THR A 40 -18.29 -8.47 -1.98
CA THR A 40 -17.12 -9.32 -1.76
C THR A 40 -15.81 -8.63 -2.12
N ALA A 41 -14.72 -9.04 -1.45
CA ALA A 41 -13.37 -8.64 -1.75
C ALA A 41 -12.54 -9.84 -2.19
N GLU A 42 -11.66 -9.65 -3.19
CA GLU A 42 -10.60 -10.61 -3.53
C GLU A 42 -9.26 -10.12 -2.98
N ILE A 43 -8.39 -11.06 -2.59
CA ILE A 43 -7.02 -10.80 -2.15
C ILE A 43 -6.08 -11.37 -3.21
N ILE A 44 -5.28 -10.49 -3.82
CA ILE A 44 -4.30 -10.82 -4.86
C ILE A 44 -2.91 -10.55 -4.30
N VAL A 45 -2.16 -11.60 -4.03
CA VAL A 45 -0.74 -11.49 -3.70
C VAL A 45 0.06 -11.51 -4.99
N VAL A 46 0.88 -10.50 -5.20
CA VAL A 46 1.81 -10.46 -6.34
C VAL A 46 3.18 -10.87 -5.84
N ASP A 47 3.55 -12.10 -6.17
CA ASP A 47 4.90 -12.61 -5.91
C ASP A 47 5.89 -11.93 -6.87
N ASN A 48 6.64 -10.97 -6.35
CA ASN A 48 7.58 -10.17 -7.12
C ASN A 48 8.96 -10.85 -7.18
N ASN A 49 8.99 -12.09 -7.69
CA ASN A 49 10.20 -12.89 -7.86
C ASN A 49 10.87 -13.27 -6.51
N SER A 50 10.07 -13.76 -5.56
CA SER A 50 10.57 -14.25 -4.27
C SER A 50 11.41 -15.53 -4.43
N THR A 51 12.39 -15.69 -3.56
CA THR A 51 13.26 -16.87 -3.48
C THR A 51 13.02 -17.72 -2.23
N ASP A 52 12.07 -17.31 -1.38
CA ASP A 52 11.63 -17.97 -0.15
C ASP A 52 10.23 -18.61 -0.35
N ARG A 53 9.57 -18.98 0.74
CA ARG A 53 8.24 -19.61 0.71
C ARG A 53 7.08 -18.63 0.56
N THR A 54 7.30 -17.34 0.29
CA THR A 54 6.26 -16.31 0.23
C THR A 54 5.06 -16.73 -0.62
N ALA A 55 5.30 -17.14 -1.89
CA ALA A 55 4.23 -17.52 -2.80
C ALA A 55 3.49 -18.79 -2.36
N ALA A 56 4.19 -19.76 -1.78
CA ALA A 56 3.60 -20.99 -1.26
C ALA A 56 2.65 -20.68 -0.10
N ILE A 57 3.14 -19.94 0.89
CA ILE A 57 2.35 -19.52 2.08
C ILE A 57 1.12 -18.70 1.65
N ALA A 58 1.27 -17.79 0.68
CA ALA A 58 0.14 -17.01 0.19
C ALA A 58 -0.98 -17.89 -0.40
N ARG A 59 -0.62 -18.94 -1.17
CA ARG A 59 -1.59 -19.91 -1.70
C ARG A 59 -2.22 -20.75 -0.58
N GLU A 60 -1.43 -21.24 0.36
CA GLU A 60 -1.90 -21.99 1.53
C GLU A 60 -2.91 -21.17 2.36
N CYS A 61 -2.72 -19.85 2.47
CA CYS A 61 -3.67 -18.92 3.08
C CYS A 61 -4.89 -18.60 2.21
N GLY A 62 -5.00 -19.17 1.00
CA GLY A 62 -6.16 -18.99 0.09
C GLY A 62 -6.16 -17.69 -0.70
N ALA A 63 -5.05 -16.98 -0.80
CA ALA A 63 -4.93 -15.82 -1.68
C ALA A 63 -4.69 -16.23 -3.13
N ARG A 64 -5.19 -15.43 -4.07
CA ARG A 64 -4.85 -15.58 -5.48
C ARG A 64 -3.43 -15.05 -5.71
N VAL A 65 -2.53 -15.87 -6.24
CA VAL A 65 -1.14 -15.48 -6.46
C VAL A 65 -0.88 -15.19 -7.93
N VAL A 66 -0.30 -14.02 -8.22
CA VAL A 66 0.17 -13.58 -9.53
C VAL A 66 1.70 -13.46 -9.46
N PHE A 67 2.40 -13.87 -10.50
CA PHE A 67 3.86 -13.78 -10.56
C PHE A 67 4.30 -12.56 -11.38
N GLU A 68 5.22 -11.77 -10.83
CA GLU A 68 5.88 -10.65 -11.53
C GLU A 68 7.41 -10.86 -11.49
N PRO A 69 8.05 -11.14 -12.66
CA PRO A 69 9.46 -11.51 -12.69
C PRO A 69 10.44 -10.35 -12.40
N VAL A 70 10.00 -9.11 -12.55
CA VAL A 70 10.87 -7.95 -12.38
C VAL A 70 10.72 -7.38 -10.98
N ASN A 71 11.78 -7.43 -10.18
CA ASN A 71 11.80 -6.85 -8.83
C ASN A 71 11.65 -5.31 -8.90
N ASN A 72 10.39 -4.87 -8.89
CA ASN A 72 9.99 -3.48 -8.83
C ASN A 72 8.58 -3.41 -8.23
N ILE A 73 8.42 -2.63 -7.16
CA ILE A 73 7.15 -2.56 -6.42
C ILE A 73 6.02 -1.97 -7.26
N GLY A 74 6.30 -0.96 -8.09
CA GLY A 74 5.32 -0.36 -9.00
C GLY A 74 4.83 -1.39 -10.04
N LYS A 75 5.74 -2.20 -10.61
CA LYS A 75 5.39 -3.30 -11.52
C LYS A 75 4.54 -4.34 -10.82
N ALA A 76 4.93 -4.76 -9.63
CA ALA A 76 4.16 -5.72 -8.86
C ALA A 76 2.72 -5.22 -8.59
N ARG A 77 2.56 -3.97 -8.18
CA ARG A 77 1.24 -3.36 -7.97
C ARG A 77 0.44 -3.27 -9.28
N ASN A 78 1.08 -2.89 -10.39
CA ASN A 78 0.44 -2.84 -11.72
C ASN A 78 -0.01 -4.23 -12.19
N SER A 79 0.83 -5.26 -12.01
CA SER A 79 0.48 -6.66 -12.35
C SER A 79 -0.72 -7.15 -11.53
N GLY A 80 -0.78 -6.79 -10.25
CA GLY A 80 -1.93 -7.09 -9.40
C GLY A 80 -3.20 -6.34 -9.84
N ALA A 81 -3.09 -5.05 -10.15
CA ALA A 81 -4.21 -4.24 -10.63
C ALA A 81 -4.75 -4.73 -11.98
N LYS A 82 -3.88 -5.18 -12.89
CA LYS A 82 -4.27 -5.81 -14.15
C LYS A 82 -5.03 -7.12 -13.95
N ALA A 83 -4.66 -7.91 -12.94
CA ALA A 83 -5.35 -9.15 -12.59
C ALA A 83 -6.64 -8.94 -11.79
N ALA A 84 -6.84 -7.75 -11.22
CA ALA A 84 -7.97 -7.40 -10.39
C ALA A 84 -9.29 -7.37 -11.17
N ARG A 85 -10.36 -7.88 -10.54
CA ARG A 85 -11.73 -7.91 -11.09
C ARG A 85 -12.64 -6.87 -10.43
N GLY A 86 -12.28 -6.38 -9.25
CA GLY A 86 -13.06 -5.39 -8.52
C GLY A 86 -13.07 -4.01 -9.19
N LYS A 87 -14.17 -3.30 -9.03
CA LYS A 87 -14.26 -1.88 -9.46
C LYS A 87 -13.42 -0.94 -8.60
N TYR A 88 -13.05 -1.38 -7.40
CA TYR A 88 -12.18 -0.68 -6.47
C TYR A 88 -10.88 -1.42 -6.28
N LEU A 89 -9.79 -0.68 -6.20
CA LEU A 89 -8.46 -1.19 -5.93
C LEU A 89 -7.98 -0.64 -4.57
N ALA A 90 -7.37 -1.51 -3.77
CA ALA A 90 -6.67 -1.14 -2.56
C ALA A 90 -5.30 -1.84 -2.54
N PHE A 91 -4.24 -1.11 -2.19
CA PHE A 91 -2.86 -1.59 -2.20
C PHE A 91 -2.36 -1.70 -0.76
N CYS A 92 -2.03 -2.91 -0.32
CA CYS A 92 -1.59 -3.22 1.03
C CYS A 92 -0.23 -3.91 0.98
N ASP A 93 0.76 -3.44 1.74
CA ASP A 93 2.06 -4.10 1.77
C ASP A 93 1.99 -5.43 2.53
N ALA A 94 2.86 -6.38 2.18
CA ALA A 94 2.86 -7.75 2.68
C ALA A 94 3.22 -7.89 4.17
N ASP A 95 3.75 -6.84 4.80
CA ASP A 95 4.07 -6.77 6.22
C ASP A 95 3.04 -5.97 7.04
N ASN A 96 1.93 -5.55 6.42
CA ASN A 96 0.85 -4.81 7.06
C ASN A 96 -0.28 -5.73 7.52
N GLN A 97 -0.88 -5.39 8.65
CA GLN A 97 -2.17 -5.91 9.09
C GLN A 97 -3.19 -4.77 9.05
N VAL A 98 -4.45 -5.11 8.82
CA VAL A 98 -5.53 -4.12 8.70
C VAL A 98 -6.53 -4.27 9.84
N THR A 99 -7.18 -3.17 10.23
CA THR A 99 -8.35 -3.22 11.13
C THR A 99 -9.53 -3.87 10.42
N GLU A 100 -10.37 -4.59 11.15
CA GLU A 100 -11.45 -5.42 10.57
C GLU A 100 -12.50 -4.61 9.80
N ASN A 101 -12.72 -3.36 10.18
CA ASN A 101 -13.65 -2.44 9.52
C ASN A 101 -13.07 -1.74 8.29
N LEU A 102 -11.76 -1.90 7.99
CA LEU A 102 -11.08 -1.05 7.01
C LEU A 102 -11.64 -1.18 5.59
N LEU A 103 -11.99 -2.39 5.15
CA LEU A 103 -12.54 -2.58 3.80
C LEU A 103 -13.95 -1.98 3.64
N VAL A 104 -14.73 -1.96 4.72
CA VAL A 104 -16.02 -1.25 4.78
C VAL A 104 -15.81 0.25 4.58
N LEU A 105 -14.89 0.82 5.34
CA LEU A 105 -14.57 2.25 5.27
C LEU A 105 -14.01 2.66 3.91
N ILE A 106 -13.18 1.83 3.29
CA ILE A 106 -12.65 2.06 1.93
C ILE A 106 -13.79 2.05 0.90
N HIS A 107 -14.72 1.11 1.02
CA HIS A 107 -15.90 1.05 0.15
C HIS A 107 -16.72 2.33 0.25
N ASP A 108 -17.13 2.72 1.46
CA ASP A 108 -17.93 3.91 1.70
C ASP A 108 -17.23 5.19 1.22
N HIS A 109 -15.91 5.22 1.40
CA HIS A 109 -15.07 6.33 0.94
C HIS A 109 -15.09 6.44 -0.60
N LEU A 110 -15.02 5.32 -1.32
CA LEU A 110 -15.02 5.28 -2.80
C LEU A 110 -16.42 5.39 -3.40
N GLU A 111 -17.50 5.08 -2.67
CA GLU A 111 -18.87 5.37 -3.09
C GLU A 111 -19.20 6.88 -3.01
N ASN A 112 -18.48 7.64 -2.20
CA ASN A 112 -18.66 9.08 -2.14
C ASN A 112 -18.18 9.75 -3.44
N PRO A 113 -19.08 10.42 -4.21
CA PRO A 113 -18.72 11.04 -5.48
C PRO A 113 -17.74 12.22 -5.34
N LYS A 114 -17.55 12.76 -4.13
CA LYS A 114 -16.59 13.83 -3.85
C LYS A 114 -15.17 13.35 -3.59
N ILE A 115 -14.95 12.03 -3.61
CA ILE A 115 -13.65 11.42 -3.34
C ILE A 115 -13.12 10.75 -4.61
N VAL A 116 -11.89 11.06 -5.00
CA VAL A 116 -11.18 10.42 -6.11
C VAL A 116 -10.41 9.18 -5.66
N GLY A 117 -9.98 9.15 -4.43
CA GLY A 117 -9.21 8.08 -3.80
C GLY A 117 -8.68 8.53 -2.46
N GLY A 118 -7.93 7.68 -1.82
CA GLY A 118 -7.41 7.96 -0.49
C GLY A 118 -6.31 7.01 -0.03
N GLY A 119 -5.94 7.19 1.21
CA GLY A 119 -5.06 6.32 1.96
C GLY A 119 -5.59 6.10 3.37
N THR A 120 -4.80 5.44 4.20
CA THR A 120 -5.14 5.17 5.59
C THR A 120 -4.06 5.68 6.53
N TRP A 121 -4.39 5.78 7.79
CA TRP A 121 -3.40 5.97 8.84
C TRP A 121 -2.54 4.71 8.99
N ILE A 122 -1.30 4.93 9.45
CA ILE A 122 -0.33 3.87 9.70
C ILE A 122 0.04 3.90 11.17
N GLU A 123 -0.13 2.75 11.85
CA GLU A 123 0.31 2.54 13.21
C GLU A 123 1.50 1.56 13.24
N PRO A 124 2.51 1.81 14.06
CA PRO A 124 3.63 0.88 14.20
C PRO A 124 3.22 -0.34 15.03
N GLU A 125 3.72 -1.53 14.65
CA GLU A 125 3.54 -2.78 15.42
C GLU A 125 4.11 -2.68 16.83
N ARG A 126 5.18 -1.90 17.02
CA ARG A 126 5.82 -1.64 18.31
C ARG A 126 6.10 -0.15 18.46
N ARG A 127 6.18 0.30 19.72
CA ARG A 127 6.52 1.69 20.05
C ARG A 127 7.76 1.74 20.92
N ASN A 128 8.71 2.61 20.55
CA ASN A 128 9.83 3.07 21.37
C ASN A 128 10.10 4.54 21.01
N LEU A 129 11.01 5.21 21.72
CA LEU A 129 11.30 6.64 21.49
C LEU A 129 11.67 6.96 20.04
N LYS A 130 12.51 6.11 19.39
CA LYS A 130 12.92 6.27 17.99
C LYS A 130 11.74 6.14 17.03
N ILE A 131 10.92 5.11 17.21
CA ILE A 131 9.75 4.84 16.38
C ILE A 131 8.71 5.95 16.59
N SER A 132 8.41 6.32 17.84
CA SER A 132 7.45 7.37 18.15
C SER A 132 7.86 8.72 17.55
N PHE A 133 9.15 9.07 17.60
CA PHE A 133 9.67 10.28 16.97
C PHE A 133 9.52 10.24 15.45
N PHE A 134 9.83 9.09 14.80
CA PHE A 134 9.64 8.93 13.35
C PHE A 134 8.16 9.11 12.96
N TYR A 135 7.24 8.47 13.68
CA TYR A 135 5.81 8.57 13.39
C TYR A 135 5.25 9.96 13.68
N PHE A 136 5.76 10.66 14.69
CA PHE A 136 5.41 12.05 14.94
C PHE A 136 5.72 12.95 13.72
N ILE A 137 6.95 12.83 13.16
CA ILE A 137 7.34 13.57 11.96
C ILE A 137 6.51 13.13 10.74
N TRP A 138 6.27 11.82 10.61
CA TRP A 138 5.42 11.29 9.55
C TRP A 138 3.99 11.86 9.61
N HIS A 139 3.39 11.91 10.79
CA HIS A 139 2.06 12.50 10.98
C HIS A 139 2.03 14.01 10.66
N LEU A 140 3.08 14.74 11.00
CA LEU A 140 3.21 16.14 10.58
C LEU A 140 3.26 16.25 9.05
N TYR A 141 4.06 15.42 8.38
CA TYR A 141 4.11 15.39 6.92
C TYR A 141 2.73 15.11 6.31
N VAL A 142 2.02 14.09 6.80
CA VAL A 142 0.67 13.73 6.34
C VAL A 142 -0.32 14.88 6.58
N ALA A 143 -0.25 15.55 7.72
CA ALA A 143 -1.11 16.67 8.05
C ALA A 143 -0.93 17.85 7.08
N PHE A 144 0.33 18.16 6.71
CA PHE A 144 0.63 19.24 5.76
C PHE A 144 0.37 18.87 4.30
N SER A 145 0.84 17.69 3.86
CA SER A 145 0.69 17.26 2.47
C SER A 145 -0.71 16.78 2.12
N ARG A 146 -1.47 16.35 3.14
CA ARG A 146 -2.74 15.60 2.99
C ARG A 146 -2.57 14.39 2.07
N VAL A 147 -1.40 13.76 2.12
CA VAL A 147 -1.06 12.53 1.41
C VAL A 147 -0.67 11.49 2.44
N GLY A 148 -1.56 10.56 2.72
CA GLY A 148 -1.29 9.37 3.50
C GLY A 148 -1.27 8.15 2.56
N VAL A 149 -0.25 7.35 2.67
CA VAL A 149 0.02 6.23 1.75
C VAL A 149 0.00 4.87 2.46
N GLY A 150 -0.76 4.75 3.54
CA GLY A 150 -0.87 3.48 4.26
C GLY A 150 -1.45 2.37 3.37
N MET A 151 -2.75 2.27 3.26
CA MET A 151 -3.44 1.43 2.29
C MET A 151 -4.10 2.33 1.25
N MET A 152 -3.35 2.61 0.17
CA MET A 152 -3.87 3.42 -0.92
C MET A 152 -5.05 2.73 -1.61
N HIS A 153 -6.08 3.51 -1.96
CA HIS A 153 -7.25 2.99 -2.64
C HIS A 153 -7.84 4.01 -3.61
N CYS A 154 -8.39 3.52 -4.71
CA CYS A 154 -9.03 4.33 -5.74
C CYS A 154 -9.99 3.48 -6.58
N ARG A 155 -10.77 4.12 -7.44
CA ARG A 155 -11.53 3.42 -8.48
C ARG A 155 -10.58 2.87 -9.54
N LYS A 156 -10.84 1.64 -9.98
CA LYS A 156 -10.02 0.99 -11.02
C LYS A 156 -9.97 1.83 -12.30
N ALA A 157 -11.08 2.41 -12.72
CA ALA A 157 -11.14 3.28 -13.90
C ALA A 157 -10.25 4.53 -13.77
N ASP A 158 -10.17 5.15 -12.59
CA ASP A 158 -9.27 6.29 -12.37
C ASP A 158 -7.81 5.85 -12.39
N PHE A 159 -7.48 4.70 -11.79
CA PHE A 159 -6.14 4.10 -11.83
C PHE A 159 -5.69 3.81 -13.27
N GLU A 160 -6.55 3.18 -14.07
CA GLU A 160 -6.28 2.86 -15.47
C GLU A 160 -6.11 4.12 -16.33
N SER A 161 -6.92 5.16 -16.07
CA SER A 161 -6.81 6.44 -16.79
C SER A 161 -5.49 7.16 -16.57
N LEU A 162 -4.81 6.87 -15.43
CA LEU A 162 -3.49 7.40 -15.08
C LEU A 162 -2.35 6.54 -15.64
N GLY A 163 -2.64 5.35 -16.16
CA GLY A 163 -1.64 4.39 -16.62
C GLY A 163 -1.01 3.59 -15.46
N GLY A 164 -1.58 3.65 -14.26
CA GLY A 164 -1.11 2.94 -13.09
C GLY A 164 0.05 3.63 -12.36
N PHE A 165 0.87 2.83 -11.65
CA PHE A 165 2.10 3.29 -11.02
C PHE A 165 3.21 3.52 -12.04
N ASP A 166 4.02 4.56 -11.85
CA ASP A 166 5.23 4.81 -12.66
C ASP A 166 6.30 3.74 -12.34
N GLU A 167 6.50 2.80 -13.26
CA GLU A 167 7.44 1.68 -13.11
C GLU A 167 8.91 2.11 -13.18
N SER A 168 9.20 3.34 -13.55
CA SER A 168 10.55 3.90 -13.52
C SER A 168 10.98 4.37 -12.12
N ILE A 169 10.06 4.36 -11.15
CA ILE A 169 10.26 4.78 -9.76
C ILE A 169 10.49 3.54 -8.89
N TYR A 170 11.50 3.59 -8.04
CA TYR A 170 11.86 2.50 -7.11
C TYR A 170 11.45 2.77 -5.66
N ALA A 171 11.00 3.98 -5.34
CA ALA A 171 10.46 4.37 -4.03
C ALA A 171 9.53 5.58 -4.16
N ALA A 172 8.54 5.71 -3.26
CA ALA A 172 7.54 6.77 -3.25
C ALA A 172 6.64 6.83 -4.51
N GLU A 173 6.47 5.70 -5.21
CA GLU A 173 5.54 5.52 -6.31
C GLU A 173 4.08 5.72 -5.86
N ASP A 174 3.78 5.38 -4.62
CA ASP A 174 2.48 5.59 -3.96
C ASP A 174 2.19 7.07 -3.72
N VAL A 175 3.20 7.83 -3.28
CA VAL A 175 3.10 9.30 -3.15
C VAL A 175 2.84 9.94 -4.51
N GLN A 176 3.53 9.49 -5.55
CA GLN A 176 3.31 9.99 -6.92
C GLN A 176 1.87 9.73 -7.38
N LEU A 177 1.37 8.49 -7.21
CA LEU A 177 -0.01 8.14 -7.58
C LEU A 177 -1.03 8.98 -6.79
N ALA A 178 -0.79 9.26 -5.50
CA ALA A 178 -1.67 10.14 -4.72
C ALA A 178 -1.75 11.56 -5.31
N TYR A 179 -0.63 12.12 -5.77
CA TYR A 179 -0.64 13.41 -6.45
C TYR A 179 -1.34 13.35 -7.81
N ASP A 180 -1.18 12.27 -8.57
CA ASP A 180 -1.85 12.08 -9.84
C ASP A 180 -3.37 11.94 -9.68
N LEU A 181 -3.83 11.20 -8.67
CA LEU A 181 -5.25 11.15 -8.29
C LEU A 181 -5.79 12.53 -7.88
N LYS A 182 -5.05 13.31 -7.08
CA LYS A 182 -5.43 14.69 -6.75
C LYS A 182 -5.56 15.56 -8.01
N ARG A 183 -4.64 15.39 -8.96
CA ARG A 183 -4.61 16.16 -10.21
C ARG A 183 -5.84 15.89 -11.07
N ILE A 184 -6.26 14.62 -11.23
CA ILE A 184 -7.48 14.29 -12.01
C ILE A 184 -8.77 14.56 -11.24
N GLY A 185 -8.76 14.49 -9.91
CA GLY A 185 -9.91 14.77 -9.06
C GLY A 185 -10.25 16.26 -9.00
N LYS A 186 -9.25 17.15 -9.00
CA LYS A 186 -9.44 18.60 -8.84
C LYS A 186 -10.46 19.21 -9.82
N PRO A 187 -10.39 18.98 -11.15
CA PRO A 187 -11.37 19.53 -12.10
C PRO A 187 -12.77 18.91 -11.94
N ARG A 188 -12.88 17.74 -11.29
CA ARG A 188 -14.16 17.05 -10.99
C ARG A 188 -14.74 17.46 -9.63
N GLY A 189 -14.09 18.38 -8.89
CA GLY A 189 -14.48 18.76 -7.54
C GLY A 189 -14.24 17.66 -6.50
N GLN A 190 -13.41 16.66 -6.83
CA GLN A 190 -13.09 15.53 -5.97
C GLN A 190 -11.82 15.76 -5.17
N LYS A 191 -11.74 15.13 -4.00
CA LYS A 191 -10.59 15.23 -3.08
C LYS A 191 -9.94 13.85 -2.91
N PHE A 192 -8.66 13.86 -2.62
CA PHE A 192 -7.95 12.73 -2.05
C PHE A 192 -7.95 12.90 -0.53
N GLU A 193 -8.52 11.95 0.20
CA GLU A 193 -8.64 12.06 1.65
C GLU A 193 -8.16 10.77 2.35
N LEU A 194 -7.87 10.88 3.65
CA LEU A 194 -7.57 9.73 4.47
C LEU A 194 -8.85 9.15 5.06
N VAL A 195 -8.95 7.83 5.04
CA VAL A 195 -9.98 7.11 5.80
C VAL A 195 -9.76 7.38 7.28
N ARG A 196 -10.84 7.73 7.99
CA ARG A 196 -10.88 7.87 9.44
C ARG A 196 -11.38 6.57 10.07
N ASP A 197 -11.01 6.34 11.31
CA ASP A 197 -11.50 5.20 12.13
C ASP A 197 -11.11 3.81 11.60
N GLY A 198 -10.13 3.77 10.68
CA GLY A 198 -9.51 2.57 10.17
C GLY A 198 -8.05 2.81 9.80
N TRP A 199 -7.17 1.86 10.11
CA TRP A 199 -5.74 2.00 9.90
C TRP A 199 -5.07 0.67 9.57
N ILE A 200 -3.84 0.75 9.13
CA ILE A 200 -2.95 -0.40 9.04
C ILE A 200 -1.95 -0.41 10.18
N ILE A 201 -1.54 -1.60 10.59
CA ILE A 201 -0.45 -1.83 11.53
C ILE A 201 0.73 -2.38 10.73
N THR A 202 1.84 -1.64 10.67
CA THR A 202 3.01 -2.01 9.88
C THR A 202 4.17 -2.50 10.74
N SER A 203 4.99 -3.39 10.16
CA SER A 203 6.20 -3.87 10.80
C SER A 203 7.22 -2.75 10.98
N THR A 204 7.82 -2.67 12.16
CA THR A 204 8.85 -1.66 12.48
C THR A 204 10.26 -2.08 12.10
N ARG A 205 10.45 -3.27 11.49
CA ARG A 205 11.77 -3.85 11.17
C ARG A 205 12.70 -2.91 10.42
N LYS A 206 12.18 -2.20 9.40
CA LYS A 206 12.98 -1.25 8.60
C LYS A 206 13.43 -0.04 9.42
N ILE A 207 12.59 0.41 10.35
CA ILE A 207 12.93 1.51 11.27
C ILE A 207 13.98 1.06 12.28
N ASP A 208 13.83 -0.16 12.83
CA ASP A 208 14.77 -0.72 13.80
C ASP A 208 16.18 -0.86 13.20
N GLN A 209 16.27 -1.34 11.97
CA GLN A 209 17.53 -1.56 11.25
C GLN A 209 18.18 -0.27 10.71
N THR A 210 17.40 0.81 10.58
CA THR A 210 17.91 2.07 10.01
C THR A 210 18.40 3.00 11.12
N PRO A 211 19.69 3.42 11.12
CA PRO A 211 20.19 4.40 12.09
C PRO A 211 19.42 5.73 12.01
N LEU A 212 19.21 6.37 13.17
CA LEU A 212 18.43 7.61 13.25
C LEU A 212 18.94 8.73 12.32
N TRP A 213 20.27 8.89 12.24
CA TRP A 213 20.88 9.89 11.36
C TRP A 213 20.61 9.65 9.86
N VAL A 214 20.48 8.37 9.45
CA VAL A 214 20.10 8.00 8.07
C VAL A 214 18.63 8.37 7.83
N MET A 215 17.78 8.15 8.81
CA MET A 215 16.36 8.53 8.73
C MET A 215 16.20 10.05 8.62
N LEU A 216 16.92 10.82 9.44
CA LEU A 216 16.92 12.29 9.38
C LEU A 216 17.46 12.81 8.03
N LYS A 217 18.53 12.22 7.53
CA LYS A 217 19.09 12.56 6.20
C LYS A 217 18.09 12.32 5.06
N LYS A 218 17.33 11.21 5.13
CA LYS A 218 16.26 10.92 4.18
C LYS A 218 15.12 11.91 4.30
N LEU A 219 14.74 12.28 5.51
CA LEU A 219 13.68 13.27 5.77
C LEU A 219 14.01 14.64 5.15
N VAL A 220 15.23 15.13 5.37
CA VAL A 220 15.74 16.38 4.76
C VAL A 220 15.88 16.24 3.24
N GLY A 221 16.33 15.08 2.76
CA GLY A 221 16.45 14.77 1.32
C GLY A 221 15.10 14.67 0.59
N PHE A 222 14.00 14.42 1.31
CA PHE A 222 12.65 14.40 0.74
C PHE A 222 12.20 15.77 0.21
N GLY A 223 12.78 16.87 0.71
CA GLY A 223 12.47 18.24 0.27
C GLY A 223 13.26 18.72 -0.97
N PHE A 224 14.44 18.16 -1.28
CA PHE A 224 15.32 18.68 -2.33
C PHE A 224 15.84 17.58 -3.26
N GLY A 225 15.40 17.61 -4.54
CA GLY A 225 15.96 16.77 -5.61
C GLY A 225 15.57 15.27 -5.57
N LEU A 226 14.48 14.92 -4.90
CA LEU A 226 14.03 13.56 -4.70
C LEU A 226 13.67 12.84 -6.01
N GLN A 227 13.05 13.52 -6.98
CA GLN A 227 12.58 12.91 -8.24
C GLN A 227 13.67 12.17 -9.03
N LYS A 228 14.91 12.70 -9.01
CA LYS A 228 16.05 12.07 -9.70
C LYS A 228 16.60 10.87 -8.91
N LYS A 229 16.51 10.91 -7.59
CA LYS A 229 17.03 9.87 -6.67
C LYS A 229 16.11 8.65 -6.59
N ILE A 230 14.79 8.85 -6.56
CA ILE A 230 13.81 7.74 -6.49
C ILE A 230 13.77 6.90 -7.76
N ARG A 231 14.32 7.39 -8.88
CA ARG A 231 14.49 6.65 -10.14
C ARG A 231 15.80 5.86 -10.20
N SER A 232 16.66 5.96 -9.20
CA SER A 232 17.90 5.20 -9.11
C SER A 232 17.73 3.97 -8.25
N LYS A 233 17.85 2.77 -8.84
CA LYS A 233 17.82 1.50 -8.12
C LYS A 233 18.88 1.45 -7.02
N THR A 234 20.08 1.92 -7.32
CA THR A 234 21.22 1.97 -6.36
C THR A 234 20.91 2.86 -5.15
N TYR A 235 20.24 4.01 -5.36
CA TYR A 235 19.82 4.85 -4.23
C TYR A 235 18.74 4.20 -3.37
N CYS A 236 17.87 3.39 -3.97
CA CYS A 236 16.78 2.67 -3.32
C CYS A 236 17.17 1.24 -2.92
N GLU A 237 18.44 0.83 -3.06
CA GLU A 237 18.93 -0.54 -2.88
C GLU A 237 18.56 -1.15 -1.53
N HIS A 238 18.55 -0.35 -0.46
CA HIS A 238 18.12 -0.80 0.88
C HIS A 238 16.65 -1.27 0.97
N TRP A 239 15.78 -0.90 0.00
CA TRP A 239 14.43 -1.43 -0.12
C TRP A 239 14.40 -2.82 -0.75
N TYR A 240 15.47 -3.16 -1.48
CA TYR A 240 15.65 -4.40 -2.24
C TYR A 240 16.78 -5.27 -1.67
N ASP A 241 17.30 -4.94 -0.48
CA ASP A 241 18.35 -5.74 0.18
C ASP A 241 17.74 -6.98 0.83
N LYS A 242 18.27 -8.16 0.44
CA LYS A 242 17.85 -9.46 0.98
C LYS A 242 18.14 -9.62 2.47
N ALA A 243 19.18 -8.96 2.99
CA ALA A 243 19.58 -9.04 4.40
C ALA A 243 18.60 -8.32 5.35
N ALA A 244 17.74 -7.45 4.82
CA ALA A 244 16.77 -6.67 5.60
C ALA A 244 15.38 -7.34 5.72
N ARG A 245 15.25 -8.64 5.26
CA ARG A 245 13.95 -9.32 5.17
C ARG A 245 13.88 -10.65 5.92
#